data_d974ca788569b8413f24a29109d8b8cd
#
_entry.id   d974ca788569b8413f24a29109d8b8cd
#
_cell.length_a   1.000
_cell.length_b   1.000
_cell.length_c   1.000
_cell.angle_alpha   90.00
_cell.angle_beta   90.00
_cell.angle_gamma   90.00
#
_symmetry.space_group_name_H-M   'P 1'
#
loop_
_entity.id
_entity.type
_entity.pdbx_description
1 polymer ?
#
loop_
_entity_poly.entity_id
_entity_poly.type
_entity_poly.pdbx_seq_one_letter_code
_entity_poly.pdbx_strand_id
1 'polypeptide(L)'
;MSTVILDTITGKSTATTITIGSTPVVSASANSMTIRGEGSAQTSIQQGLAKAWVNFNGSGTIAARDSFNHSGLTDVSQGNYTVTMASAMGNVNYSCVGGCANTGAGAGPRMVHFGSNYDSGTLDANFTTTAYSLNVFYPNSNDEYDAEHTFNQVCGDLA
;
A
#
# COMPACT_ATOMS: atom_id res chain seq x y z
N MET A 1 2.24 40.95 18.21
CA MET A 1 2.23 39.80 17.31
C MET A 1 1.93 40.31 15.92
N SER A 2 2.77 40.09 14.94
CA SER A 2 2.54 40.57 13.57
C SER A 2 1.98 39.39 12.74
N THR A 3 0.86 39.64 12.07
CA THR A 3 0.21 38.66 11.20
C THR A 3 0.39 39.14 9.75
N VAL A 4 0.86 38.24 8.87
CA VAL A 4 0.92 38.47 7.42
C VAL A 4 -0.21 37.63 6.81
N ILE A 5 -1.14 38.33 6.13
CA ILE A 5 -2.24 37.69 5.38
C ILE A 5 -1.91 37.84 3.91
N LEU A 6 -1.73 36.74 3.21
CA LEU A 6 -1.40 36.70 1.78
C LEU A 6 -2.35 35.74 1.07
N ASP A 7 -2.94 36.17 -0.04
CA ASP A 7 -3.72 35.28 -0.92
C ASP A 7 -2.82 34.36 -1.73
N THR A 8 -1.58 34.78 -2.00
CA THR A 8 -0.61 34.00 -2.77
C THR A 8 0.80 34.33 -2.31
N ILE A 9 1.62 33.29 -2.16
CA ILE A 9 3.07 33.42 -1.98
C ILE A 9 3.73 32.93 -3.27
N THR A 10 4.29 33.86 -4.05
CA THR A 10 5.01 33.54 -5.28
C THR A 10 6.49 33.57 -4.99
N GLY A 11 7.19 32.46 -5.20
CA GLY A 11 8.64 32.39 -5.13
C GLY A 11 9.28 33.15 -6.28
N LYS A 12 10.44 33.77 -6.03
CA LYS A 12 11.27 34.36 -7.07
C LYS A 12 11.76 33.24 -8.00
N SER A 13 11.79 33.49 -9.29
CA SER A 13 11.93 32.62 -10.48
C SER A 13 12.63 31.25 -10.39
N THR A 14 13.34 30.96 -9.29
CA THR A 14 14.01 29.67 -9.04
C THR A 14 13.78 29.14 -7.62
N ALA A 15 12.98 29.82 -6.80
CA ALA A 15 12.68 29.34 -5.44
C ALA A 15 11.56 28.28 -5.50
N THR A 16 11.92 27.05 -5.26
CA THR A 16 10.99 25.90 -5.22
C THR A 16 10.56 25.55 -3.80
N THR A 17 10.99 26.32 -2.81
CA THR A 17 10.80 26.00 -1.40
C THR A 17 10.28 27.21 -0.64
N ILE A 18 9.24 27.01 0.16
CA ILE A 18 8.82 27.97 1.19
C ILE A 18 9.50 27.53 2.48
N THR A 19 10.27 28.44 3.06
CA THR A 19 10.97 28.21 4.31
C THR A 19 10.36 29.06 5.42
N ILE A 20 9.95 28.43 6.51
CA ILE A 20 9.51 29.10 7.74
C ILE A 20 10.60 28.86 8.79
N GLY A 21 11.30 29.93 9.17
CA GLY A 21 12.52 29.78 9.95
C GLY A 21 13.62 29.10 9.12
N SER A 22 14.19 28.02 9.62
CA SER A 22 15.15 27.18 8.89
C SER A 22 14.54 25.89 8.32
N THR A 23 13.21 25.74 8.39
CA THR A 23 12.53 24.50 8.00
C THR A 23 11.79 24.71 6.68
N PRO A 24 12.10 23.94 5.62
CA PRO A 24 11.30 23.92 4.40
C PRO A 24 9.89 23.41 4.69
N VAL A 25 8.87 24.15 4.28
CA VAL A 25 7.46 23.77 4.50
C VAL A 25 6.88 23.05 3.30
N VAL A 26 7.25 23.44 2.11
CA VAL A 26 6.82 22.81 0.85
C VAL A 26 7.96 22.87 -0.15
N SER A 27 8.14 21.81 -0.89
CA SER A 27 9.05 21.78 -2.05
C SER A 27 8.25 21.49 -3.32
N ALA A 28 8.51 22.24 -4.37
CA ALA A 28 7.81 22.14 -5.65
C ALA A 28 8.31 20.99 -6.55
N SER A 29 9.42 20.34 -6.21
CA SER A 29 9.88 19.19 -6.97
C SER A 29 9.24 17.91 -6.47
N ALA A 30 8.80 17.09 -7.40
CA ALA A 30 8.33 15.73 -7.09
C ALA A 30 9.37 15.01 -6.23
N ASN A 31 8.93 14.22 -5.28
CA ASN A 31 9.75 13.45 -4.34
C ASN A 31 10.57 14.26 -3.31
N SER A 32 10.29 15.55 -3.12
CA SER A 32 11.08 16.40 -2.23
C SER A 32 10.42 16.68 -0.87
N MET A 33 9.20 16.18 -0.63
CA MET A 33 8.61 16.27 0.71
C MET A 33 9.31 15.27 1.63
N THR A 34 10.18 15.80 2.49
CA THR A 34 10.90 15.00 3.48
C THR A 34 10.63 15.51 4.89
N ILE A 35 10.65 14.60 5.85
CA ILE A 35 10.69 14.93 7.28
C ILE A 35 12.12 14.70 7.76
N ARG A 36 12.67 15.66 8.48
CA ARG A 36 13.95 15.52 9.15
C ARG A 36 13.74 14.87 10.52
N GLY A 37 14.50 13.83 10.82
CA GLY A 37 14.62 13.30 12.18
C GLY A 37 15.46 14.22 13.09
N GLU A 38 15.81 13.76 14.26
CA GLU A 38 16.63 14.54 15.23
C GLU A 38 18.06 14.82 14.74
N GLY A 39 18.53 14.16 13.72
CA GLY A 39 19.84 14.36 13.10
C GLY A 39 19.76 15.02 11.73
N SER A 40 20.71 14.71 10.87
CA SER A 40 20.76 15.15 9.46
C SER A 40 19.99 14.23 8.51
N ALA A 41 19.59 13.05 8.96
CA ALA A 41 18.86 12.08 8.16
C ALA A 41 17.45 12.61 7.82
N GLN A 42 17.04 12.38 6.58
CA GLN A 42 15.72 12.77 6.07
C GLN A 42 14.97 11.55 5.58
N THR A 43 13.67 11.53 5.83
CA THR A 43 12.76 10.49 5.33
C THR A 43 11.79 11.11 4.34
N SER A 44 11.66 10.51 3.16
CA SER A 44 10.63 10.90 2.20
C SER A 44 9.25 10.56 2.75
N ILE A 45 8.39 11.58 2.86
CA ILE A 45 6.99 11.37 3.23
C ILE A 45 6.30 10.50 2.18
N GLN A 46 6.60 10.73 0.91
CA GLN A 46 6.00 9.98 -0.18
C GLN A 46 6.29 8.48 -0.07
N GLN A 47 7.52 8.09 0.20
CA GLN A 47 7.86 6.67 0.39
C GLN A 47 7.26 6.05 1.64
N GLY A 48 7.09 6.84 2.71
CA GLY A 48 6.51 6.38 3.96
C GLY A 48 4.99 6.21 3.94
N LEU A 49 4.28 6.77 2.95
CA LEU A 49 2.83 6.66 2.84
C LEU A 49 2.41 5.38 2.10
N ALA A 50 1.28 4.81 2.52
CA ALA A 50 0.62 3.76 1.76
C ALA A 50 0.24 4.25 0.36
N LYS A 51 0.50 3.44 -0.67
CA LYS A 51 0.18 3.73 -2.07
C LYS A 51 -1.10 3.04 -2.52
N ALA A 52 -1.43 1.94 -1.90
CA ALA A 52 -2.68 1.24 -2.08
C ALA A 52 -3.02 0.47 -0.80
N TRP A 53 -4.30 0.29 -0.54
CA TRP A 53 -4.76 -0.63 0.48
C TRP A 53 -6.18 -1.09 0.14
N VAL A 54 -6.53 -2.27 0.59
CA VAL A 54 -7.89 -2.79 0.51
C VAL A 54 -8.20 -3.67 1.73
N ASN A 55 -9.42 -3.53 2.24
CA ASN A 55 -10.05 -4.47 3.16
C ASN A 55 -11.22 -5.12 2.41
N PHE A 56 -11.24 -6.43 2.33
CA PHE A 56 -12.25 -7.14 1.56
C PHE A 56 -12.77 -8.41 2.26
N ASN A 57 -13.95 -8.84 1.84
CA ASN A 57 -14.47 -10.15 2.15
C ASN A 57 -13.96 -11.15 1.12
N GLY A 58 -13.23 -12.17 1.54
CA GLY A 58 -12.76 -13.25 0.67
C GLY A 58 -13.67 -14.48 0.69
N SER A 59 -14.70 -14.51 1.55
CA SER A 59 -15.61 -15.65 1.65
C SER A 59 -16.87 -15.43 0.85
N GLY A 60 -17.29 -16.42 0.10
CA GLY A 60 -18.49 -16.36 -0.76
C GLY A 60 -18.28 -15.40 -1.93
N THR A 61 -19.13 -14.38 -2.07
CA THR A 61 -18.93 -13.36 -3.11
C THR A 61 -17.88 -12.37 -2.65
N ILE A 62 -16.73 -12.37 -3.33
CA ILE A 62 -15.63 -11.45 -3.03
C ILE A 62 -16.07 -9.98 -3.21
N ALA A 63 -15.79 -9.14 -2.23
CA ALA A 63 -16.16 -7.73 -2.27
C ALA A 63 -15.23 -6.88 -1.41
N ALA A 64 -14.75 -5.76 -1.95
CA ALA A 64 -14.07 -4.75 -1.18
C ALA A 64 -15.04 -4.10 -0.19
N ARG A 65 -14.62 -3.96 1.07
CA ARG A 65 -15.34 -3.21 2.11
C ARG A 65 -14.97 -1.74 2.07
N ASP A 66 -13.67 -1.49 1.92
CA ASP A 66 -13.10 -0.15 1.78
C ASP A 66 -11.70 -0.26 1.18
N SER A 67 -11.24 0.80 0.49
CA SER A 67 -9.98 0.75 -0.24
C SER A 67 -9.45 2.12 -0.63
N PHE A 68 -8.18 2.19 -0.94
CA PHE A 68 -7.51 3.31 -1.58
C PHE A 68 -6.63 2.81 -2.73
N ASN A 69 -6.67 3.50 -3.88
CA ASN A 69 -5.94 3.14 -5.10
C ASN A 69 -6.19 1.68 -5.52
N HIS A 70 -7.43 1.25 -5.45
CA HIS A 70 -7.89 -0.08 -5.81
C HIS A 70 -8.90 0.02 -6.95
N SER A 71 -8.81 -0.86 -7.94
CA SER A 71 -9.72 -0.90 -9.09
C SER A 71 -10.40 -2.25 -9.28
N GLY A 72 -9.89 -3.31 -8.69
CA GLY A 72 -10.49 -4.63 -8.84
C GLY A 72 -9.94 -5.71 -7.93
N LEU A 73 -10.81 -6.66 -7.60
CA LEU A 73 -10.49 -7.92 -6.93
C LEU A 73 -10.87 -9.07 -7.82
N THR A 74 -10.00 -10.05 -7.92
CA THR A 74 -10.28 -11.33 -8.61
C THR A 74 -10.12 -12.46 -7.62
N ASP A 75 -11.15 -13.27 -7.50
CA ASP A 75 -11.10 -14.56 -6.83
C ASP A 75 -10.55 -15.58 -7.84
N VAL A 76 -9.35 -16.05 -7.60
CA VAL A 76 -8.66 -16.99 -8.50
C VAL A 76 -9.00 -18.43 -8.13
N SER A 77 -8.98 -18.73 -6.85
CA SER A 77 -9.37 -20.01 -6.25
C SER A 77 -9.47 -19.81 -4.74
N GLN A 78 -9.92 -20.81 -4.03
CA GLN A 78 -10.01 -20.77 -2.57
C GLN A 78 -8.73 -20.17 -1.96
N GLY A 79 -8.87 -19.11 -1.20
CA GLY A 79 -7.78 -18.41 -0.52
C GLY A 79 -6.83 -17.61 -1.42
N ASN A 80 -7.00 -17.64 -2.74
CA ASN A 80 -6.12 -16.98 -3.70
C ASN A 80 -6.80 -15.80 -4.38
N TYR A 81 -6.23 -14.64 -4.24
CA TYR A 81 -6.80 -13.40 -4.74
C TYR A 81 -5.79 -12.58 -5.52
N THR A 82 -6.26 -11.88 -6.54
CA THR A 82 -5.51 -10.83 -7.22
C THR A 82 -6.14 -9.47 -6.92
N VAL A 83 -5.32 -8.54 -6.46
CA VAL A 83 -5.69 -7.15 -6.21
C VAL A 83 -5.14 -6.28 -7.33
N THR A 84 -6.01 -5.51 -7.98
CA THR A 84 -5.64 -4.58 -9.05
C THR A 84 -5.69 -3.15 -8.53
N MET A 85 -4.63 -2.40 -8.79
CA MET A 85 -4.49 -1.00 -8.42
C MET A 85 -5.04 -0.08 -9.53
N ALA A 86 -5.60 1.06 -9.14
CA ALA A 86 -6.12 2.07 -10.08
C ALA A 86 -4.99 2.89 -10.70
N SER A 87 -3.97 3.24 -9.90
CA SER A 87 -2.75 3.92 -10.36
C SER A 87 -1.56 2.99 -10.23
N ALA A 88 -0.74 2.90 -11.25
CA ALA A 88 0.39 2.00 -11.29
C ALA A 88 1.49 2.40 -10.29
N MET A 89 2.22 1.41 -9.81
CA MET A 89 3.50 1.61 -9.12
C MET A 89 4.60 1.89 -10.15
N GLY A 90 5.61 2.64 -9.78
CA GLY A 90 6.74 2.98 -10.63
C GLY A 90 7.58 1.76 -11.05
N ASN A 91 7.58 0.73 -10.24
CA ASN A 91 8.23 -0.55 -10.50
C ASN A 91 7.60 -1.66 -9.65
N VAL A 92 8.09 -2.89 -9.80
CA VAL A 92 7.59 -4.08 -9.06
C VAL A 92 8.22 -4.28 -7.67
N ASN A 93 9.16 -3.42 -7.26
CA ASN A 93 9.91 -3.56 -6.02
C ASN A 93 9.20 -2.85 -4.84
N TYR A 94 7.90 -2.94 -4.76
CA TYR A 94 7.12 -2.41 -3.66
C TYR A 94 6.93 -3.46 -2.55
N SER A 95 6.65 -3.00 -1.35
CA SER A 95 6.44 -3.84 -0.19
C SER A 95 4.95 -4.00 0.09
N CYS A 96 4.51 -5.24 0.34
CA CYS A 96 3.17 -5.55 0.78
C CYS A 96 3.19 -6.06 2.22
N VAL A 97 2.22 -5.59 3.00
CA VAL A 97 1.92 -6.12 4.33
C VAL A 97 0.42 -6.36 4.44
N GLY A 98 0.02 -7.35 5.23
CA GLY A 98 -1.39 -7.64 5.39
C GLY A 98 -1.67 -8.69 6.45
N GLY A 99 -2.94 -8.95 6.62
CA GLY A 99 -3.43 -9.96 7.55
C GLY A 99 -4.85 -10.37 7.18
N CYS A 100 -5.35 -11.34 7.91
CA CYS A 100 -6.72 -11.80 7.76
C CYS A 100 -7.34 -12.11 9.13
N ALA A 101 -8.65 -12.06 9.18
CA ALA A 101 -9.44 -12.47 10.33
C ALA A 101 -10.67 -13.24 9.86
N ASN A 102 -11.08 -14.19 10.67
CA ASN A 102 -12.30 -14.94 10.44
C ASN A 102 -13.13 -14.99 11.72
N THR A 103 -14.44 -14.92 11.58
CA THR A 103 -15.38 -14.97 12.69
C THR A 103 -16.02 -16.36 12.71
N GLY A 104 -15.64 -17.20 13.66
CA GLY A 104 -16.27 -18.52 13.79
C GLY A 104 -15.62 -19.39 14.85
N ALA A 105 -16.42 -20.24 15.50
CA ALA A 105 -15.91 -21.25 16.39
C ALA A 105 -15.03 -22.24 15.59
N GLY A 106 -13.76 -22.39 15.99
CA GLY A 106 -12.80 -23.25 15.32
C GLY A 106 -11.93 -22.53 14.28
N ALA A 107 -12.02 -21.22 14.16
CA ALA A 107 -11.08 -20.43 13.35
C ALA A 107 -9.68 -20.52 13.95
N GLY A 108 -8.85 -21.40 13.42
CA GLY A 108 -7.43 -21.50 13.73
C GLY A 108 -6.65 -20.30 13.17
N PRO A 109 -5.35 -20.20 13.46
CA PRO A 109 -4.51 -19.13 12.92
C PRO A 109 -4.50 -19.18 11.38
N ARG A 110 -4.59 -18.01 10.77
CA ARG A 110 -4.48 -17.82 9.31
C ARG A 110 -3.32 -16.89 9.04
N MET A 111 -2.71 -17.07 7.89
CA MET A 111 -1.64 -16.20 7.41
C MET A 111 -1.97 -15.68 6.02
N VAL A 112 -1.48 -14.47 5.73
CA VAL A 112 -1.48 -13.91 4.38
C VAL A 112 -0.06 -13.99 3.85
N HIS A 113 0.08 -14.55 2.68
CA HIS A 113 1.30 -14.57 1.90
C HIS A 113 1.10 -13.73 0.64
N PHE A 114 2.10 -12.94 0.27
CA PHE A 114 2.09 -12.15 -0.96
C PHE A 114 2.97 -12.79 -2.01
N GLY A 115 2.49 -12.80 -3.25
CA GLY A 115 3.15 -13.44 -4.37
C GLY A 115 2.44 -14.68 -4.86
N SER A 116 3.18 -15.58 -5.49
CA SER A 116 2.66 -16.79 -6.13
C SER A 116 1.94 -17.73 -5.15
N ASN A 117 0.93 -18.39 -5.68
CA ASN A 117 0.42 -19.63 -5.08
C ASN A 117 1.56 -20.60 -4.80
N TYR A 118 1.49 -21.26 -3.68
CA TYR A 118 2.45 -22.26 -3.22
C TYR A 118 2.81 -23.31 -4.29
N ASP A 119 1.98 -23.48 -5.30
CA ASP A 119 2.06 -24.56 -6.29
C ASP A 119 2.71 -24.17 -7.63
N SER A 120 3.05 -22.91 -7.90
CA SER A 120 3.48 -22.52 -9.25
C SER A 120 4.98 -22.27 -9.45
N GLY A 121 5.78 -22.28 -8.40
CA GLY A 121 7.25 -22.19 -8.48
C GLY A 121 7.86 -20.92 -9.09
N THR A 122 7.05 -19.94 -9.46
CA THR A 122 7.47 -18.67 -10.07
C THR A 122 7.05 -17.47 -9.20
N LEU A 123 7.97 -16.98 -8.39
CA LEU A 123 7.74 -15.87 -7.46
C LEU A 123 7.43 -14.53 -8.14
N ASP A 124 7.95 -14.31 -9.33
CA ASP A 124 7.88 -13.00 -10.01
C ASP A 124 6.61 -12.77 -10.85
N ALA A 125 5.81 -13.81 -11.11
CA ALA A 125 4.65 -13.70 -12.00
C ALA A 125 3.46 -12.95 -11.39
N ASN A 126 3.46 -12.72 -10.08
CA ASN A 126 2.30 -12.22 -9.32
C ASN A 126 2.45 -10.78 -8.82
N PHE A 127 3.59 -10.13 -9.11
CA PHE A 127 3.81 -8.72 -8.88
C PHE A 127 4.01 -8.00 -10.20
N THR A 128 3.08 -7.11 -10.50
CA THR A 128 3.18 -6.20 -11.66
C THR A 128 3.09 -4.76 -11.14
N THR A 129 3.33 -3.79 -11.98
CA THR A 129 3.14 -2.39 -11.57
C THR A 129 1.68 -2.05 -11.27
N THR A 130 0.71 -2.85 -11.72
CA THR A 130 -0.72 -2.58 -11.56
C THR A 130 -1.48 -3.61 -10.74
N ALA A 131 -0.86 -4.72 -10.36
CA ALA A 131 -1.53 -5.77 -9.61
C ALA A 131 -0.55 -6.59 -8.78
N TYR A 132 -1.06 -7.20 -7.73
CA TYR A 132 -0.35 -8.20 -6.93
C TYR A 132 -1.31 -9.30 -6.49
N SER A 133 -0.76 -10.49 -6.25
CA SER A 133 -1.51 -11.62 -5.72
C SER A 133 -1.23 -11.81 -4.23
N LEU A 134 -2.22 -12.33 -3.54
CA LEU A 134 -2.08 -12.77 -2.15
C LEU A 134 -2.81 -14.10 -1.94
N ASN A 135 -2.31 -14.86 -0.97
CA ASN A 135 -2.86 -16.13 -0.58
C ASN A 135 -3.15 -16.13 0.93
N VAL A 136 -4.28 -16.70 1.31
CA VAL A 136 -4.67 -16.92 2.71
C VAL A 136 -4.67 -18.41 2.98
N PHE A 137 -3.95 -18.87 3.97
CA PHE A 137 -3.78 -20.29 4.25
C PHE A 137 -3.61 -20.58 5.74
N TYR A 138 -3.75 -21.86 6.09
CA TYR A 138 -3.42 -22.40 7.41
C TYR A 138 -1.92 -22.69 7.50
N PRO A 139 -1.19 -22.11 8.44
CA PRO A 139 0.26 -22.32 8.54
C PRO A 139 0.67 -23.77 8.89
N ASN A 140 -0.25 -24.55 9.43
CA ASN A 140 0.06 -25.93 9.87
C ASN A 140 -0.18 -26.99 8.80
N SER A 141 -1.03 -26.71 7.81
CA SER A 141 -1.39 -27.69 6.76
C SER A 141 -1.17 -27.17 5.36
N ASN A 142 -0.90 -25.89 5.20
CA ASN A 142 -0.86 -25.17 3.93
C ASN A 142 -2.20 -25.20 3.15
N ASP A 143 -3.29 -25.56 3.82
CA ASP A 143 -4.60 -25.53 3.20
C ASP A 143 -5.03 -24.07 2.98
N GLU A 144 -5.44 -23.76 1.77
CA GLU A 144 -5.94 -22.47 1.37
C GLU A 144 -7.32 -22.22 1.97
N TYR A 145 -7.64 -20.95 2.25
CA TYR A 145 -8.85 -20.60 2.97
C TYR A 145 -9.41 -19.23 2.60
N ASP A 146 -10.72 -19.18 2.34
CA ASP A 146 -11.44 -17.93 2.13
C ASP A 146 -11.74 -17.25 3.47
N ALA A 147 -11.03 -16.15 3.76
CA ALA A 147 -11.23 -15.41 4.99
C ALA A 147 -12.28 -14.32 4.83
N GLU A 148 -13.16 -14.18 5.82
CA GLU A 148 -14.19 -13.11 5.83
C GLU A 148 -13.60 -11.71 5.85
N HIS A 149 -12.44 -11.53 6.48
CA HIS A 149 -11.70 -10.29 6.51
C HIS A 149 -10.27 -10.52 6.02
N THR A 150 -9.95 -9.95 4.90
CA THR A 150 -8.58 -9.88 4.38
C THR A 150 -8.24 -8.43 4.12
N PHE A 151 -7.11 -7.99 4.65
CA PHE A 151 -6.68 -6.61 4.54
C PHE A 151 -5.20 -6.54 4.22
N ASN A 152 -4.84 -5.58 3.40
CA ASN A 152 -3.45 -5.40 2.97
C ASN A 152 -3.16 -3.95 2.62
N GLN A 153 -1.87 -3.62 2.61
CA GLN A 153 -1.35 -2.31 2.31
C GLN A 153 -0.07 -2.45 1.49
N VAL A 154 0.13 -1.52 0.58
CA VAL A 154 1.31 -1.44 -0.30
C VAL A 154 2.05 -0.14 -0.06
N CYS A 155 3.37 -0.23 0.11
CA CYS A 155 4.29 0.90 0.21
C CYS A 155 5.34 0.81 -0.91
N GLY A 156 5.69 1.94 -1.51
CA GLY A 156 6.64 2.04 -2.62
C GLY A 156 6.50 3.37 -3.33
N ASP A 157 6.89 3.43 -4.60
CA ASP A 157 6.76 4.64 -5.43
C ASP A 157 5.62 4.44 -6.46
N LEU A 158 4.75 5.44 -6.60
CA LEU A 158 3.81 5.51 -7.72
C LEU A 158 4.53 5.92 -9.00
N ALA A 159 4.01 5.50 -10.16
CA ALA A 159 4.51 5.87 -11.49
C ALA A 159 4.33 7.37 -11.77
#